data_98fb31c4273cd7689af867e01d04b64e
#
_entry.id   98fb31c4273cd7689af867e01d04b64e
#
_cell.length_a   1.000
_cell.length_b   1.000
_cell.length_c   1.000
_cell.angle_alpha   90.00
_cell.angle_beta   90.00
_cell.angle_gamma   90.00
#
_symmetry.space_group_name_H-M   'P 1'
#
loop_
_entity.id
_entity.type
_entity.pdbx_description
1 polymer ?
#
loop_
_entity_poly.entity_id
_entity_poly.type
_entity_poly.pdbx_seq_one_letter_code
_entity_poly.pdbx_strand_id
1 'polypeptide(L)'
;KAKKLFQFEEKDIAQIELKNSEGMLSLQKDKDVWKMLKPVEAKADKASCDSLAGDLASVKVDRTLEEPNINWKNFGLDPAAIRLTVKLNGGKTHELELGEKDFSSSSVFARVPGQNKVLVLASTLLQSDANKKVIEFRDKSVLEFQRDQLKALDVVRKDKEFKFEQGEVPRAWTPD
;
A
#
# COMPACT_ATOMS: atom_id res chain seq x y z
N LYS A 1 -3.36 -26.46 5.17
CA LYS A 1 -2.87 -25.21 5.80
C LYS A 1 -2.33 -24.29 4.72
N ALA A 2 -2.76 -23.03 4.73
CA ALA A 2 -2.30 -22.01 3.79
C ALA A 2 -0.78 -21.81 3.88
N LYS A 3 -0.11 -21.77 2.73
CA LYS A 3 1.35 -21.62 2.65
C LYS A 3 1.72 -20.20 2.23
N LYS A 4 2.78 -19.64 2.80
CA LYS A 4 3.33 -18.34 2.40
C LYS A 4 3.72 -18.38 0.92
N LEU A 5 3.29 -17.38 0.14
CA LEU A 5 3.55 -17.32 -1.31
C LEU A 5 5.02 -16.99 -1.60
N PHE A 6 5.55 -15.98 -0.93
CA PHE A 6 6.91 -15.50 -1.11
C PHE A 6 7.78 -15.75 0.12
N GLN A 7 9.08 -15.97 -0.09
CA GLN A 7 10.05 -16.25 0.97
C GLN A 7 10.94 -15.03 1.25
N PHE A 8 10.33 -13.83 1.40
CA PHE A 8 11.01 -12.63 1.83
C PHE A 8 10.26 -11.97 3.00
N GLU A 9 10.91 -11.07 3.68
CA GLU A 9 10.34 -10.28 4.75
C GLU A 9 10.14 -8.82 4.29
N GLU A 10 9.33 -8.06 4.98
CA GLU A 10 9.06 -6.64 4.66
C GLU A 10 10.35 -5.80 4.59
N LYS A 11 11.34 -6.08 5.45
CA LYS A 11 12.64 -5.39 5.47
C LYS A 11 13.48 -5.62 4.21
N ASP A 12 13.21 -6.71 3.47
CA ASP A 12 13.94 -7.05 2.25
C ASP A 12 13.45 -6.27 1.04
N ILE A 13 12.31 -5.58 1.15
CA ILE A 13 11.69 -4.84 0.06
C ILE A 13 12.43 -3.52 -0.17
N ALA A 14 12.91 -3.31 -1.39
CA ALA A 14 13.52 -2.07 -1.83
C ALA A 14 12.56 -1.18 -2.62
N GLN A 15 11.68 -1.79 -3.42
CA GLN A 15 10.74 -1.05 -4.27
C GLN A 15 9.47 -1.86 -4.50
N ILE A 16 8.33 -1.17 -4.55
CA ILE A 16 7.04 -1.73 -4.97
C ILE A 16 6.53 -0.91 -6.14
N GLU A 17 6.19 -1.57 -7.23
CA GLU A 17 5.43 -1.00 -8.33
C GLU A 17 4.03 -1.61 -8.32
N LEU A 18 3.03 -0.75 -8.32
CA LEU A 18 1.62 -1.10 -8.30
C LEU A 18 0.92 -0.46 -9.50
N LYS A 19 0.20 -1.27 -10.25
CA LYS A 19 -0.72 -0.81 -11.30
C LYS A 19 -2.12 -1.30 -10.97
N ASN A 20 -3.05 -0.36 -10.87
CA ASN A 20 -4.48 -0.63 -10.64
C ASN A 20 -5.34 0.30 -11.51
N SER A 21 -6.65 0.37 -11.26
CA SER A 21 -7.58 1.26 -11.99
C SER A 21 -7.27 2.75 -11.82
N GLU A 22 -6.61 3.15 -10.74
CA GLU A 22 -6.24 4.54 -10.45
C GLU A 22 -4.93 4.97 -11.17
N GLY A 23 -4.19 4.02 -11.74
CA GLY A 23 -2.96 4.29 -12.47
C GLY A 23 -1.75 3.48 -11.98
N MET A 24 -0.56 4.06 -12.18
CA MET A 24 0.70 3.45 -11.79
C MET A 24 1.31 4.18 -10.61
N LEU A 25 1.65 3.44 -9.58
CA LEU A 25 2.35 3.90 -8.39
C LEU A 25 3.71 3.20 -8.32
N SER A 26 4.76 3.96 -8.01
CA SER A 26 6.09 3.41 -7.71
C SER A 26 6.55 3.95 -6.37
N LEU A 27 6.83 3.06 -5.45
CA LEU A 27 7.27 3.33 -4.09
C LEU A 27 8.66 2.77 -3.89
N GLN A 28 9.58 3.56 -3.38
CA GLN A 28 10.94 3.16 -3.02
C GLN A 28 11.14 3.27 -1.53
N LYS A 29 11.73 2.24 -0.93
CA LYS A 29 12.12 2.21 0.48
C LYS A 29 13.61 2.47 0.61
N ASP A 30 13.98 3.46 1.40
CA ASP A 30 15.34 3.70 1.83
C ASP A 30 15.38 3.63 3.36
N LYS A 31 15.93 2.53 3.89
CA LYS A 31 15.85 2.18 5.32
C LYS A 31 14.39 2.12 5.77
N ASP A 32 13.96 3.08 6.61
CA ASP A 32 12.59 3.17 7.13
C ASP A 32 11.75 4.28 6.49
N VAL A 33 12.26 4.91 5.44
CA VAL A 33 11.60 6.03 4.75
C VAL A 33 11.11 5.57 3.39
N TRP A 34 9.83 5.80 3.13
CA TRP A 34 9.23 5.56 1.84
C TRP A 34 9.17 6.84 1.01
N LYS A 35 9.50 6.71 -0.26
CA LYS A 35 9.36 7.76 -1.27
C LYS A 35 8.47 7.27 -2.40
N MET A 36 7.55 8.11 -2.82
CA MET A 36 6.78 7.92 -4.05
C MET A 36 7.62 8.46 -5.21
N LEU A 37 7.88 7.63 -6.22
CA LEU A 37 8.59 8.02 -7.44
C LEU A 37 7.63 8.32 -8.59
N LYS A 38 6.47 7.63 -8.62
CA LYS A 38 5.42 7.82 -9.62
C LYS A 38 4.07 7.81 -8.93
N PRO A 39 3.09 8.58 -9.44
CA PRO A 39 3.12 9.43 -10.64
C PRO A 39 3.90 10.74 -10.45
N VAL A 40 4.18 11.14 -9.22
CA VAL A 40 4.90 12.36 -8.85
C VAL A 40 5.84 12.04 -7.71
N GLU A 41 7.05 12.59 -7.75
CA GLU A 41 7.98 12.46 -6.63
C GLU A 41 7.45 13.18 -5.39
N ALA A 42 7.32 12.44 -4.30
CA ALA A 42 6.83 12.94 -3.03
C ALA A 42 7.28 12.03 -1.88
N LYS A 43 7.23 12.56 -0.66
CA LYS A 43 7.30 11.74 0.55
C LYS A 43 6.07 10.84 0.59
N ALA A 44 6.26 9.56 0.85
CA ALA A 44 5.16 8.61 0.93
C ALA A 44 4.67 8.45 2.37
N ASP A 45 3.37 8.13 2.51
CA ASP A 45 2.76 7.79 3.80
C ASP A 45 3.30 6.44 4.29
N LYS A 46 4.03 6.49 5.40
CA LYS A 46 4.70 5.32 5.95
C LYS A 46 3.71 4.20 6.29
N ALA A 47 2.58 4.52 6.90
CA ALA A 47 1.62 3.52 7.35
C ALA A 47 0.99 2.77 6.17
N SER A 48 0.58 3.47 5.11
CA SER A 48 0.02 2.85 3.91
C SER A 48 1.05 2.00 3.17
N CYS A 49 2.30 2.46 3.10
CA CYS A 49 3.38 1.72 2.44
C CYS A 49 3.79 0.48 3.23
N ASP A 50 3.94 0.57 4.56
CA ASP A 50 4.27 -0.56 5.43
C ASP A 50 3.14 -1.60 5.43
N SER A 51 1.86 -1.17 5.41
CA SER A 51 0.72 -2.09 5.28
C SER A 51 0.79 -2.90 3.99
N LEU A 52 0.98 -2.24 2.84
CA LEU A 52 1.11 -2.93 1.55
C LEU A 52 2.31 -3.87 1.51
N ALA A 53 3.46 -3.44 2.04
CA ALA A 53 4.68 -4.24 2.10
C ALA A 53 4.52 -5.46 3.02
N GLY A 54 3.90 -5.29 4.17
CA GLY A 54 3.60 -6.35 5.13
C GLY A 54 2.65 -7.39 4.55
N ASP A 55 1.59 -6.95 3.87
CA ASP A 55 0.64 -7.85 3.20
C ASP A 55 1.33 -8.65 2.10
N LEU A 56 2.18 -8.03 1.26
CA LEU A 56 2.98 -8.72 0.25
C LEU A 56 3.92 -9.76 0.87
N ALA A 57 4.59 -9.40 1.96
CA ALA A 57 5.52 -10.30 2.65
C ALA A 57 4.81 -11.43 3.38
N SER A 58 3.56 -11.28 3.80
CA SER A 58 2.80 -12.25 4.57
C SER A 58 1.74 -13.02 3.78
N VAL A 59 1.52 -12.69 2.51
CA VAL A 59 0.47 -13.28 1.68
C VAL A 59 0.57 -14.81 1.63
N LYS A 60 -0.56 -15.47 1.84
CA LYS A 60 -0.66 -16.93 1.87
C LYS A 60 -1.59 -17.45 0.78
N VAL A 61 -1.21 -18.57 0.21
CA VAL A 61 -2.03 -19.34 -0.73
C VAL A 61 -2.78 -20.39 0.05
N ASP A 62 -4.10 -20.36 -0.04
CA ASP A 62 -4.97 -21.38 0.54
C ASP A 62 -5.01 -22.62 -0.35
N ARG A 63 -5.26 -22.42 -1.63
CA ARG A 63 -5.31 -23.49 -2.64
C ARG A 63 -4.83 -23.00 -4.00
N THR A 64 -4.50 -23.95 -4.84
CA THR A 64 -4.08 -23.73 -6.22
C THR A 64 -5.03 -24.49 -7.15
N LEU A 65 -5.46 -23.84 -8.23
CA LEU A 65 -6.25 -24.44 -9.29
C LEU A 65 -5.35 -24.66 -10.49
N GLU A 66 -5.20 -25.91 -10.90
CA GLU A 66 -4.39 -26.32 -12.04
C GLU A 66 -5.31 -27.00 -13.05
N GLU A 67 -5.48 -26.38 -14.20
CA GLU A 67 -6.28 -26.88 -15.30
C GLU A 67 -5.47 -26.79 -16.60
N PRO A 68 -5.66 -27.73 -17.53
CA PRO A 68 -4.92 -27.70 -18.80
C PRO A 68 -5.16 -26.45 -19.62
N ASN A 69 -6.40 -25.89 -19.56
CA ASN A 69 -6.82 -24.71 -20.29
C ASN A 69 -7.51 -23.73 -19.35
N ILE A 70 -6.73 -22.92 -18.62
CA ILE A 70 -7.26 -21.93 -17.70
C ILE A 70 -7.88 -20.77 -18.51
N ASN A 71 -9.17 -20.49 -18.30
CA ASN A 71 -9.77 -19.26 -18.78
C ASN A 71 -9.55 -18.14 -17.74
N TRP A 72 -8.49 -17.37 -17.93
CA TRP A 72 -8.08 -16.32 -17.01
C TRP A 72 -9.14 -15.23 -16.77
N LYS A 73 -10.04 -15.03 -17.76
CA LYS A 73 -11.15 -14.06 -17.62
C LYS A 73 -12.12 -14.43 -16.52
N ASN A 74 -12.34 -15.72 -16.29
CA ASN A 74 -13.25 -16.20 -15.23
C ASN A 74 -12.77 -15.87 -13.82
N PHE A 75 -11.48 -15.49 -13.68
CA PHE A 75 -10.83 -15.15 -12.43
C PHE A 75 -10.49 -13.65 -12.34
N GLY A 76 -10.90 -12.84 -13.35
CA GLY A 76 -10.50 -11.43 -13.43
C GLY A 76 -8.99 -11.21 -13.63
N LEU A 77 -8.32 -12.19 -14.26
CA LEU A 77 -6.87 -12.19 -14.51
C LEU A 77 -6.49 -11.92 -15.96
N ASP A 78 -7.46 -11.66 -16.83
CA ASP A 78 -7.22 -11.28 -18.22
C ASP A 78 -8.27 -10.24 -18.70
N PRO A 79 -7.94 -8.93 -18.62
CA PRO A 79 -6.74 -8.37 -17.98
C PRO A 79 -6.82 -8.44 -16.46
N ALA A 80 -5.68 -8.58 -15.80
CA ALA A 80 -5.61 -8.52 -14.35
C ALA A 80 -5.96 -7.12 -13.84
N ALA A 81 -6.82 -7.05 -12.82
CA ALA A 81 -7.28 -5.79 -12.23
C ALA A 81 -6.13 -5.05 -11.53
N ILE A 82 -5.21 -5.79 -10.92
CA ILE A 82 -4.09 -5.24 -10.19
C ILE A 82 -2.83 -6.01 -10.56
N ARG A 83 -1.73 -5.28 -10.78
CA ARG A 83 -0.39 -5.85 -10.97
C ARG A 83 0.55 -5.25 -9.94
N LEU A 84 1.30 -6.12 -9.28
CA LEU A 84 2.29 -5.80 -8.27
C LEU A 84 3.64 -6.34 -8.71
N THR A 85 4.67 -5.51 -8.63
CA THR A 85 6.07 -5.90 -8.83
C THR A 85 6.86 -5.46 -7.61
N VAL A 86 7.52 -6.40 -6.97
CA VAL A 86 8.32 -6.16 -5.77
C VAL A 86 9.78 -6.42 -6.10
N LYS A 87 10.64 -5.42 -5.89
CA LYS A 87 12.10 -5.56 -5.98
C LYS A 87 12.68 -5.63 -4.57
N LEU A 88 13.51 -6.63 -4.35
CA LEU A 88 14.21 -6.83 -3.09
C LEU A 88 15.59 -6.17 -3.10
N ASN A 89 16.13 -5.88 -1.92
CA ASN A 89 17.46 -5.30 -1.73
C ASN A 89 18.57 -6.10 -2.43
N GLY A 90 18.39 -7.43 -2.56
CA GLY A 90 19.32 -8.32 -3.31
C GLY A 90 19.12 -8.34 -4.83
N GLY A 91 18.30 -7.44 -5.39
CA GLY A 91 18.02 -7.34 -6.84
C GLY A 91 16.99 -8.35 -7.36
N LYS A 92 16.51 -9.29 -6.54
CA LYS A 92 15.48 -10.24 -6.93
C LYS A 92 14.14 -9.53 -7.08
N THR A 93 13.40 -9.92 -8.11
CA THR A 93 12.08 -9.35 -8.39
C THR A 93 11.00 -10.44 -8.30
N HIS A 94 9.87 -10.07 -7.74
CA HIS A 94 8.67 -10.91 -7.70
C HIS A 94 7.50 -10.14 -8.30
N GLU A 95 6.67 -10.85 -9.06
CA GLU A 95 5.47 -10.30 -9.69
C GLU A 95 4.24 -11.07 -9.21
N LEU A 96 3.14 -10.34 -9.04
CA LEU A 96 1.86 -10.89 -8.65
C LEU A 96 0.73 -10.12 -9.34
N GLU A 97 -0.17 -10.84 -9.97
CA GLU A 97 -1.39 -10.29 -10.52
C GLU A 97 -2.57 -10.72 -9.64
N LEU A 98 -3.44 -9.77 -9.31
CA LEU A 98 -4.66 -10.01 -8.55
C LEU A 98 -5.87 -9.82 -9.46
N GLY A 99 -6.79 -10.74 -9.36
CA GLY A 99 -8.06 -10.75 -10.07
C GLY A 99 -9.23 -10.42 -9.16
N GLU A 100 -10.35 -11.12 -9.38
CA GLU A 100 -11.57 -10.95 -8.62
C GLU A 100 -11.53 -11.68 -7.28
N LYS A 101 -12.45 -11.30 -6.40
CA LYS A 101 -12.70 -12.04 -5.15
C LYS A 101 -13.44 -13.34 -5.47
N ASP A 102 -13.23 -14.35 -4.66
CA ASP A 102 -14.03 -15.55 -4.72
C ASP A 102 -15.49 -15.32 -4.26
N PHE A 103 -16.34 -16.32 -4.42
CA PHE A 103 -17.76 -16.22 -4.07
C PHE A 103 -18.01 -15.87 -2.60
N SER A 104 -17.10 -16.24 -1.70
CA SER A 104 -17.21 -15.94 -0.27
C SER A 104 -16.73 -14.51 0.05
N SER A 105 -16.11 -13.82 -0.90
CA SER A 105 -15.46 -12.51 -0.73
C SER A 105 -14.36 -12.50 0.34
N SER A 106 -13.90 -13.67 0.78
CA SER A 106 -12.84 -13.80 1.79
C SER A 106 -11.47 -14.10 1.19
N SER A 107 -11.44 -14.52 -0.07
CA SER A 107 -10.25 -14.86 -0.84
C SER A 107 -10.19 -14.12 -2.15
N VAL A 108 -9.01 -14.05 -2.75
CA VAL A 108 -8.76 -13.38 -4.03
C VAL A 108 -8.06 -14.34 -4.98
N PHE A 109 -8.51 -14.35 -6.24
CA PHE A 109 -7.80 -15.05 -7.30
C PHE A 109 -6.54 -14.27 -7.67
N ALA A 110 -5.45 -15.00 -7.85
CA ALA A 110 -4.17 -14.41 -8.20
C ALA A 110 -3.37 -15.29 -9.18
N ARG A 111 -2.39 -14.67 -9.82
CA ARG A 111 -1.45 -15.34 -10.70
C ARG A 111 -0.04 -14.79 -10.50
N VAL A 112 0.94 -15.67 -10.49
CA VAL A 112 2.34 -15.30 -10.70
C VAL A 112 2.61 -15.39 -12.20
N PRO A 113 3.00 -14.32 -12.89
CA PRO A 113 3.30 -14.35 -14.32
C PRO A 113 4.28 -15.47 -14.67
N GLY A 114 4.01 -16.16 -15.80
CA GLY A 114 4.81 -17.31 -16.24
C GLY A 114 4.41 -18.66 -15.63
N GLN A 115 3.48 -18.69 -14.66
CA GLN A 115 2.91 -19.91 -14.11
C GLN A 115 1.50 -20.18 -14.67
N ASN A 116 1.25 -21.42 -15.11
CA ASN A 116 -0.06 -21.84 -15.63
C ASN A 116 -0.93 -22.43 -14.51
N LYS A 117 -1.23 -21.61 -13.49
CA LYS A 117 -2.09 -21.97 -12.36
C LYS A 117 -2.71 -20.74 -11.73
N VAL A 118 -3.94 -20.89 -11.25
CA VAL A 118 -4.62 -19.84 -10.46
C VAL A 118 -4.36 -20.11 -9.00
N LEU A 119 -3.93 -19.09 -8.28
CA LEU A 119 -3.77 -19.11 -6.83
C LEU A 119 -5.02 -18.52 -6.19
N VAL A 120 -5.47 -19.12 -5.10
CA VAL A 120 -6.51 -18.57 -4.23
C VAL A 120 -5.81 -18.07 -2.98
N LEU A 121 -5.73 -16.76 -2.82
CA LEU A 121 -5.10 -16.14 -1.66
C LEU A 121 -6.03 -16.19 -0.46
N ALA A 122 -5.50 -16.52 0.71
CA ALA A 122 -6.25 -16.74 1.94
C ALA A 122 -6.77 -15.44 2.60
N SER A 123 -6.63 -14.29 1.96
CA SER A 123 -7.04 -13.00 2.49
C SER A 123 -7.24 -11.99 1.38
N THR A 124 -8.14 -11.04 1.60
CA THR A 124 -8.38 -9.89 0.70
C THR A 124 -7.62 -8.64 1.11
N LEU A 125 -6.82 -8.67 2.18
CA LEU A 125 -6.09 -7.50 2.69
C LEU A 125 -5.17 -6.91 1.62
N LEU A 126 -4.34 -7.74 0.99
CA LEU A 126 -3.45 -7.29 -0.08
C LEU A 126 -4.21 -6.62 -1.23
N GLN A 127 -5.36 -7.17 -1.64
CA GLN A 127 -6.18 -6.55 -2.68
C GLN A 127 -6.74 -5.20 -2.21
N SER A 128 -7.18 -5.11 -0.96
CA SER A 128 -7.71 -3.88 -0.38
C SER A 128 -6.63 -2.78 -0.34
N ASP A 129 -5.43 -3.12 0.09
CA ASP A 129 -4.31 -2.18 0.12
C ASP A 129 -3.85 -1.79 -1.29
N ALA A 130 -3.78 -2.74 -2.21
CA ALA A 130 -3.40 -2.49 -3.59
C ALA A 130 -4.47 -1.72 -4.41
N ASN A 131 -5.70 -1.64 -3.93
CA ASN A 131 -6.79 -0.85 -4.53
C ASN A 131 -6.87 0.59 -4.01
N LYS A 132 -6.06 0.97 -3.03
CA LYS A 132 -6.02 2.34 -2.54
C LYS A 132 -5.67 3.33 -3.64
N LYS A 133 -6.20 4.54 -3.52
CA LYS A 133 -5.86 5.64 -4.42
C LYS A 133 -4.43 6.10 -4.20
N VAL A 134 -3.79 6.60 -5.24
CA VAL A 134 -2.43 7.15 -5.18
C VAL A 134 -2.26 8.17 -4.06
N ILE A 135 -3.26 9.03 -3.84
CA ILE A 135 -3.23 10.05 -2.79
C ILE A 135 -3.17 9.47 -1.36
N GLU A 136 -3.57 8.22 -1.15
CA GLU A 136 -3.51 7.55 0.15
C GLU A 136 -2.09 7.09 0.49
N PHE A 137 -1.25 6.93 -0.52
CA PHE A 137 0.18 6.61 -0.36
C PHE A 137 1.07 7.86 -0.27
N ARG A 138 0.50 9.06 -0.43
CA ARG A 138 1.24 10.31 -0.30
C ARG A 138 1.19 10.80 1.14
N ASP A 139 2.35 11.19 1.66
CA ASP A 139 2.39 11.90 2.95
C ASP A 139 1.59 13.21 2.85
N LYS A 140 0.62 13.36 3.73
CA LYS A 140 -0.28 14.52 3.80
C LYS A 140 0.12 15.51 4.89
N SER A 141 1.27 15.27 5.54
CA SER A 141 1.79 16.17 6.57
C SER A 141 2.15 17.51 5.94
N VAL A 142 1.46 18.55 6.36
CA VAL A 142 1.72 19.94 5.89
C VAL A 142 2.83 20.57 6.72
N LEU A 143 2.88 20.21 8.01
CA LEU A 143 3.84 20.73 8.99
C LEU A 143 4.41 19.58 9.80
N GLU A 144 5.73 19.54 9.93
CA GLU A 144 6.44 18.59 10.79
C GLU A 144 6.97 19.32 12.01
N PHE A 145 6.29 19.17 13.13
CA PHE A 145 6.75 19.69 14.43
C PHE A 145 6.37 18.75 15.55
N GLN A 146 7.15 18.76 16.62
CA GLN A 146 6.78 18.08 17.87
C GLN A 146 5.71 18.92 18.57
N ARG A 147 4.68 18.26 19.07
CA ARG A 147 3.52 18.94 19.70
C ARG A 147 3.92 19.84 20.87
N ASP A 148 4.95 19.46 21.59
CA ASP A 148 5.52 20.20 22.72
C ASP A 148 6.34 21.44 22.29
N GLN A 149 6.73 21.52 21.01
CA GLN A 149 7.44 22.65 20.43
C GLN A 149 6.51 23.75 19.90
N LEU A 150 5.21 23.43 19.74
CA LEU A 150 4.23 24.36 19.24
C LEU A 150 3.78 25.30 20.37
N LYS A 151 4.18 26.58 20.30
CA LYS A 151 3.85 27.60 21.29
C LYS A 151 2.66 28.44 20.90
N ALA A 152 2.53 28.74 19.63
CA ALA A 152 1.43 29.53 19.09
C ALA A 152 1.02 29.04 17.70
N LEU A 153 -0.23 29.22 17.33
CA LEU A 153 -0.78 28.90 16.03
C LEU A 153 -1.70 30.03 15.57
N ASP A 154 -1.33 30.67 14.47
CA ASP A 154 -2.16 31.67 13.81
C ASP A 154 -2.84 31.04 12.59
N VAL A 155 -4.16 31.08 12.54
CA VAL A 155 -4.94 30.59 11.41
C VAL A 155 -5.63 31.76 10.72
N VAL A 156 -5.24 32.02 9.49
CA VAL A 156 -5.85 33.06 8.65
C VAL A 156 -6.71 32.40 7.58
N ARG A 157 -7.99 32.71 7.57
CA ARG A 157 -8.94 32.24 6.56
C ARG A 157 -9.77 33.40 6.01
N LYS A 158 -9.45 33.79 4.77
CA LYS A 158 -10.05 34.95 4.11
C LYS A 158 -9.88 36.24 4.96
N ASP A 159 -10.97 36.69 5.56
CA ASP A 159 -11.11 37.89 6.38
C ASP A 159 -11.12 37.62 7.88
N LYS A 160 -10.86 36.37 8.29
CA LYS A 160 -10.85 35.96 9.69
C LYS A 160 -9.48 35.44 10.08
N GLU A 161 -8.99 35.94 11.20
CA GLU A 161 -7.76 35.50 11.86
C GLU A 161 -8.12 34.89 13.21
N PHE A 162 -7.52 33.74 13.49
CA PHE A 162 -7.66 33.04 14.77
C PHE A 162 -6.25 32.82 15.31
N LYS A 163 -6.01 33.34 16.52
CA LYS A 163 -4.74 33.18 17.24
C LYS A 163 -4.97 32.22 18.40
N PHE A 164 -4.06 31.27 18.55
CA PHE A 164 -4.08 30.32 19.64
C PHE A 164 -2.69 30.27 20.25
N GLU A 165 -2.62 30.39 21.57
CA GLU A 165 -1.39 30.22 22.35
C GLU A 165 -1.52 29.03 23.28
N GLN A 166 -0.38 28.40 23.55
CA GLN A 166 -0.34 27.32 24.54
C GLN A 166 -0.47 27.94 25.93
N GLY A 167 -1.55 27.60 26.64
CA GLY A 167 -1.77 28.04 28.01
C GLY A 167 -0.79 27.42 29.00
N GLU A 168 -0.69 28.00 30.21
CA GLU A 168 0.15 27.51 31.31
C GLU A 168 -0.24 26.12 31.80
N VAL A 169 -1.49 25.71 31.56
CA VAL A 169 -1.97 24.35 31.86
C VAL A 169 -1.55 23.43 30.72
N PRO A 170 -0.82 22.36 31.00
CA PRO A 170 -0.38 21.42 29.97
C PRO A 170 -1.58 20.91 29.16
N ARG A 171 -1.56 21.17 27.83
CA ARG A 171 -2.54 20.69 26.82
C ARG A 171 -3.79 21.53 26.57
N ALA A 172 -3.92 22.72 27.15
CA ALA A 172 -5.02 23.62 26.78
C ALA A 172 -4.58 24.62 25.70
N TRP A 173 -5.38 24.77 24.64
CA TRP A 173 -5.26 25.81 23.64
C TRP A 173 -6.42 26.78 23.82
N THR A 174 -6.13 28.06 23.99
CA THR A 174 -7.14 29.10 24.13
C THR A 174 -7.07 30.06 22.94
N PRO A 175 -8.20 30.52 22.39
CA PRO A 175 -8.20 31.63 21.44
C PRO A 175 -7.90 32.92 22.18
N ASP A 176 -7.14 33.82 21.57
CA ASP A 176 -6.96 35.21 21.98
C ASP A 176 -8.23 36.04 21.73
#